data_9d57bca07063a7cf2caed154810db783
#
_entry.id   9d57bca07063a7cf2caed154810db783
#
_cell.length_a   1.000
_cell.length_b   1.000
_cell.length_c   1.000
_cell.angle_alpha   90.00
_cell.angle_beta   90.00
_cell.angle_gamma   90.00
#
_symmetry.space_group_name_H-M   'P 1'
#
loop_
_entity.id
_entity.type
_entity.pdbx_description
1 polymer ?
#
loop_
_entity_poly.entity_id
_entity_poly.type
_entity_poly.pdbx_seq_one_letter_code
_entity_poly.pdbx_strand_id
1 'polypeptide(L)'
;RRDRWELALLNAALERDMPVLAICRGMQLLNVAFGGRLIQDLPGHRTESPNGRWESTRHQLYISPGSKLAAILGAGGFVSVNSLHHQGVGEPQKAAALMASAYSVEDGLIEALESPSHGWVVGVQWHNEIEKEVPKNFGNLFQSLIERAETYAQRKEAIPQQSELAPL
;
A
#
# COMPACT_ATOMS: atom_id res chain seq x y z
N ARG A 1 -18.81 4.87 8.70
CA ARG A 1 -18.80 3.59 9.46
C ARG A 1 -17.70 2.64 8.96
N ARG A 2 -17.56 2.45 7.65
CA ARG A 2 -16.53 1.61 7.01
C ARG A 2 -15.11 2.08 7.37
N ASP A 3 -14.80 3.37 7.19
CA ASP A 3 -13.47 3.93 7.46
C ASP A 3 -12.99 3.69 8.88
N ARG A 4 -13.88 3.81 9.87
CA ARG A 4 -13.52 3.56 11.28
C ARG A 4 -13.11 2.11 11.54
N TRP A 5 -13.79 1.16 10.92
CA TRP A 5 -13.44 -0.26 11.06
C TRP A 5 -12.13 -0.60 10.38
N GLU A 6 -11.92 -0.09 9.17
CA GLU A 6 -10.70 -0.34 8.41
C GLU A 6 -9.49 0.32 9.08
N LEU A 7 -9.63 1.54 9.60
CA LEU A 7 -8.58 2.19 10.38
C LEU A 7 -8.26 1.42 11.68
N ALA A 8 -9.28 0.93 12.39
CA ALA A 8 -9.06 0.14 13.59
C ALA A 8 -8.33 -1.17 13.28
N LEU A 9 -8.70 -1.86 12.19
CA LEU A 9 -8.03 -3.07 11.73
C LEU A 9 -6.57 -2.78 11.33
N LEU A 10 -6.35 -1.72 10.56
CA LEU A 10 -5.01 -1.31 10.13
C LEU A 10 -4.12 -0.98 11.34
N ASN A 11 -4.61 -0.16 12.28
CA ASN A 11 -3.87 0.18 13.49
C ASN A 11 -3.52 -1.07 14.31
N ALA A 12 -4.47 -2.00 14.48
CA ALA A 12 -4.21 -3.26 15.19
C ALA A 12 -3.16 -4.14 14.48
N ALA A 13 -3.08 -4.10 13.16
CA ALA A 13 -2.05 -4.79 12.40
C ALA A 13 -0.68 -4.11 12.55
N LEU A 14 -0.63 -2.77 12.48
CA LEU A 14 0.59 -1.98 12.65
C LEU A 14 1.16 -2.14 14.06
N GLU A 15 0.34 -2.04 15.11
CA GLU A 15 0.75 -2.25 16.51
C GLU A 15 1.39 -3.63 16.75
N ARG A 16 1.01 -4.63 15.98
CA ARG A 16 1.53 -6.00 16.05
C ARG A 16 2.67 -6.27 15.09
N ASP A 17 3.09 -5.27 14.33
CA ASP A 17 4.06 -5.39 13.23
C ASP A 17 3.69 -6.53 12.24
N MET A 18 2.40 -6.68 11.98
CA MET A 18 1.92 -7.62 10.96
C MET A 18 2.27 -7.12 9.56
N PRO A 19 2.58 -7.99 8.61
CA PRO A 19 2.71 -7.61 7.21
C PRO A 19 1.42 -7.00 6.67
N VAL A 20 1.53 -5.86 5.98
CA VAL A 20 0.37 -5.15 5.40
C VAL A 20 0.65 -4.80 3.94
N LEU A 21 -0.22 -5.27 3.05
CA LEU A 21 -0.34 -4.77 1.68
C LEU A 21 -1.62 -3.93 1.57
N ALA A 22 -1.46 -2.64 1.36
CA ALA A 22 -2.54 -1.67 1.29
C ALA A 22 -2.78 -1.23 -0.17
N ILE A 23 -3.90 -1.63 -0.79
CA ILE A 23 -4.19 -1.39 -2.21
C ILE A 23 -5.20 -0.25 -2.36
N CYS A 24 -4.94 0.69 -3.26
CA CYS A 24 -5.78 1.82 -3.65
C CYS A 24 -6.27 2.60 -2.42
N ARG A 25 -7.53 2.48 -2.07
CA ARG A 25 -8.11 3.08 -0.86
C ARG A 25 -7.37 2.62 0.42
N GLY A 26 -6.79 1.41 0.43
CA GLY A 26 -5.96 0.93 1.52
C GLY A 26 -4.70 1.77 1.71
N MET A 27 -3.99 2.15 0.65
CA MET A 27 -2.85 3.05 0.71
C MET A 27 -3.25 4.45 1.25
N GLN A 28 -4.40 4.95 0.84
CA GLN A 28 -4.94 6.23 1.33
C GLN A 28 -5.21 6.17 2.84
N LEU A 29 -5.81 5.07 3.32
CA LEU A 29 -6.03 4.81 4.74
C LEU A 29 -4.71 4.66 5.51
N LEU A 30 -3.72 4.01 4.92
CA LEU A 30 -2.37 3.91 5.49
C LEU A 30 -1.77 5.31 5.72
N ASN A 31 -1.84 6.18 4.72
CA ASN A 31 -1.38 7.56 4.88
C ASN A 31 -2.12 8.30 6.01
N VAL A 32 -3.44 8.17 6.08
CA VAL A 32 -4.27 8.79 7.13
C VAL A 32 -3.97 8.21 8.51
N ALA A 33 -3.76 6.90 8.63
CA ALA A 33 -3.40 6.25 9.90
C ALA A 33 -2.08 6.80 10.49
N PHE A 34 -1.15 7.20 9.62
CA PHE A 34 0.10 7.86 10.01
C PHE A 34 0.00 9.39 10.14
N GLY A 35 -1.21 9.95 10.09
CA GLY A 35 -1.45 11.39 10.27
C GLY A 35 -1.36 12.23 9.00
N GLY A 36 -1.27 11.61 7.85
CA GLY A 36 -1.34 12.28 6.54
C GLY A 36 -2.76 12.69 6.15
N ARG A 37 -2.89 13.30 4.99
CA ARG A 37 -4.14 13.79 4.41
C ARG A 37 -4.32 13.28 2.98
N LEU A 38 -5.46 13.55 2.36
CA LEU A 38 -5.74 13.20 0.98
C LEU A 38 -6.11 14.44 0.18
N ILE A 39 -5.74 14.44 -1.09
CA ILE A 39 -6.35 15.29 -2.11
C ILE A 39 -7.71 14.65 -2.41
N GLN A 40 -8.79 15.45 -2.30
CA GLN A 40 -10.16 14.91 -2.30
C GLN A 40 -10.71 14.69 -3.70
N ASP A 41 -10.19 15.39 -4.70
CA ASP A 41 -10.62 15.22 -6.08
C ASP A 41 -9.46 15.42 -7.04
N LEU A 42 -9.22 14.41 -7.87
CA LEU A 42 -8.16 14.33 -8.85
C LEU A 42 -8.76 14.04 -10.22
N PRO A 43 -8.60 14.94 -11.19
CA PRO A 43 -8.99 14.67 -12.56
C PRO A 43 -8.04 13.65 -13.23
N GLY A 44 -8.55 12.87 -14.19
CA GLY A 44 -7.71 12.04 -15.06
C GLY A 44 -7.33 10.66 -14.53
N HIS A 45 -7.58 10.36 -13.24
CA HIS A 45 -7.23 9.07 -12.63
C HIS A 45 -8.32 7.99 -12.70
N ARG A 46 -9.40 8.28 -13.38
CA ARG A 46 -10.47 7.36 -13.75
C ARG A 46 -11.29 7.95 -14.89
N THR A 47 -11.98 7.11 -15.62
CA THR A 47 -12.89 7.53 -16.69
C THR A 47 -14.29 7.00 -16.40
N GLU A 48 -15.31 7.80 -16.68
CA GLU A 48 -16.69 7.35 -16.66
C GLU A 48 -17.08 6.86 -18.05
N SER A 49 -17.49 5.60 -18.15
CA SER A 49 -17.97 5.03 -19.37
C SER A 49 -19.40 5.53 -19.72
N PRO A 50 -19.85 5.41 -20.96
CA PRO A 50 -21.18 5.88 -21.38
C PRO A 50 -22.35 5.28 -20.61
N ASN A 51 -22.16 4.16 -19.92
CA ASN A 51 -23.18 3.51 -19.10
C ASN A 51 -23.09 3.91 -17.60
N GLY A 52 -22.31 4.94 -17.27
CA GLY A 52 -22.15 5.45 -15.90
C GLY A 52 -21.26 4.60 -14.99
N ARG A 53 -20.48 3.67 -15.53
CA ARG A 53 -19.51 2.90 -14.75
C ARG A 53 -18.15 3.57 -14.77
N TRP A 54 -17.44 3.48 -13.67
CA TRP A 54 -16.05 3.90 -13.59
C TRP A 54 -15.14 2.84 -14.24
N GLU A 55 -14.26 3.28 -15.10
CA GLU A 55 -13.26 2.47 -15.80
C GLU A 55 -11.86 2.97 -15.45
N SER A 56 -10.90 2.06 -15.42
CA SER A 56 -9.50 2.40 -15.20
C SER A 56 -8.94 3.19 -16.38
N THR A 57 -8.14 4.19 -16.07
CA THR A 57 -7.19 4.81 -17.01
C THR A 57 -5.82 4.16 -16.85
N ARG A 58 -4.84 4.58 -17.62
CA ARG A 58 -3.45 4.14 -17.50
C ARG A 58 -2.55 5.36 -17.41
N HIS A 59 -1.54 5.28 -16.56
CA HIS A 59 -0.50 6.28 -16.47
C HIS A 59 0.88 5.64 -16.25
N GLN A 60 1.93 6.44 -16.40
CA GLN A 60 3.29 6.02 -16.11
C GLN A 60 3.66 6.34 -14.66
N LEU A 61 4.35 5.38 -14.03
CA LEU A 61 4.99 5.57 -12.73
C LEU A 61 6.50 5.59 -12.86
N TYR A 62 7.14 6.27 -11.94
CA TYR A 62 8.54 6.08 -11.61
C TYR A 62 8.64 5.41 -10.24
N ILE A 63 9.16 4.18 -10.22
CA ILE A 63 9.43 3.42 -8.98
C ILE A 63 10.87 3.74 -8.55
N SER A 64 11.01 4.24 -7.33
CA SER A 64 12.31 4.65 -6.77
C SER A 64 13.24 3.44 -6.58
N PRO A 65 14.40 3.40 -7.24
CA PRO A 65 15.40 2.38 -6.99
C PRO A 65 15.81 2.37 -5.52
N GLY A 66 16.04 1.17 -4.95
CA GLY A 66 16.41 1.01 -3.55
C GLY A 66 15.23 1.00 -2.56
N SER A 67 13.99 1.23 -3.02
CA SER A 67 12.78 1.05 -2.20
C SER A 67 12.46 -0.43 -1.93
N LYS A 68 11.69 -0.71 -0.88
CA LYS A 68 11.13 -2.07 -0.65
C LYS A 68 10.31 -2.51 -1.86
N LEU A 69 9.52 -1.60 -2.42
CA LEU A 69 8.70 -1.85 -3.61
C LEU A 69 9.58 -2.33 -4.79
N ALA A 70 10.65 -1.60 -5.11
CA ALA A 70 11.57 -1.99 -6.19
C ALA A 70 12.20 -3.36 -5.94
N ALA A 71 12.56 -3.67 -4.69
CA ALA A 71 13.11 -4.97 -4.32
C ALA A 71 12.08 -6.10 -4.50
N ILE A 72 10.81 -5.88 -4.12
CA ILE A 72 9.71 -6.86 -4.29
C ILE A 72 9.44 -7.11 -5.78
N LEU A 73 9.38 -6.06 -6.57
CA LEU A 73 9.09 -6.14 -8.00
C LEU A 73 10.29 -6.64 -8.84
N GLY A 74 11.49 -6.63 -8.25
CA GLY A 74 12.73 -7.00 -8.93
C GLY A 74 13.26 -5.92 -9.88
N ALA A 75 12.65 -4.74 -9.91
CA ALA A 75 13.06 -3.62 -10.76
C ALA A 75 12.52 -2.29 -10.23
N GLY A 76 13.28 -1.23 -10.42
CA GLY A 76 12.85 0.16 -10.31
C GLY A 76 12.81 0.84 -11.69
N GLY A 77 12.38 2.11 -11.73
CA GLY A 77 12.28 2.89 -12.95
C GLY A 77 10.85 3.04 -13.48
N PHE A 78 10.71 3.27 -14.78
CA PHE A 78 9.42 3.60 -15.38
C PHE A 78 8.59 2.36 -15.69
N VAL A 79 7.29 2.44 -15.37
CA VAL A 79 6.32 1.37 -15.61
C VAL A 79 4.93 1.95 -15.82
N SER A 80 4.07 1.29 -16.59
CA SER A 80 2.67 1.67 -16.76
C SER A 80 1.76 0.78 -15.92
N VAL A 81 0.82 1.40 -15.22
CA VAL A 81 -0.20 0.75 -14.37
C VAL A 81 -1.60 1.25 -14.68
N ASN A 82 -2.61 0.57 -14.13
CA ASN A 82 -3.97 1.06 -14.11
C ASN A 82 -4.16 2.17 -13.06
N SER A 83 -5.19 2.98 -13.24
CA SER A 83 -5.61 4.01 -12.29
C SER A 83 -7.14 4.05 -12.24
N LEU A 84 -7.70 3.89 -11.05
CA LEU A 84 -9.15 3.88 -10.82
C LEU A 84 -9.46 4.58 -9.48
N HIS A 85 -8.99 5.80 -9.33
CA HIS A 85 -9.21 6.58 -8.11
C HIS A 85 -9.45 8.05 -8.43
N HIS A 86 -10.07 8.79 -7.53
CA HIS A 86 -10.25 10.24 -7.63
C HIS A 86 -9.69 10.98 -6.40
N GLN A 87 -9.18 10.24 -5.44
CA GLN A 87 -8.45 10.78 -4.31
C GLN A 87 -7.02 10.23 -4.33
N GLY A 88 -6.09 10.95 -3.76
CA GLY A 88 -4.69 10.54 -3.77
C GLY A 88 -3.86 11.28 -2.74
N VAL A 89 -2.56 11.04 -2.79
CA VAL A 89 -1.57 11.60 -1.89
C VAL A 89 -0.52 12.37 -2.69
N GLY A 90 -0.44 13.67 -2.46
CA GLY A 90 0.70 14.48 -2.92
C GLY A 90 1.76 14.61 -1.81
N GLU A 91 2.94 15.14 -2.12
CA GLU A 91 3.99 15.33 -1.12
C GLU A 91 3.53 16.14 0.11
N PRO A 92 2.76 17.24 -0.03
CA PRO A 92 2.29 18.00 1.13
C PRO A 92 1.26 17.24 1.98
N GLN A 93 0.64 16.19 1.47
CA GLN A 93 -0.36 15.37 2.15
C GLN A 93 0.22 14.09 2.75
N LYS A 94 1.43 13.72 2.35
CA LYS A 94 2.10 12.51 2.83
C LYS A 94 2.40 12.60 4.33
N ALA A 95 2.12 11.55 5.07
CA ALA A 95 2.55 11.43 6.45
C ALA A 95 4.09 11.42 6.55
N ALA A 96 4.65 12.19 7.49
CA ALA A 96 6.09 12.34 7.64
C ALA A 96 6.82 11.02 7.98
N ALA A 97 6.11 10.08 8.62
CA ALA A 97 6.65 8.77 9.00
C ALA A 97 6.64 7.73 7.84
N LEU A 98 6.05 8.07 6.71
CA LEU A 98 6.03 7.20 5.53
C LEU A 98 7.00 7.69 4.46
N MET A 99 7.55 6.75 3.71
CA MET A 99 8.39 6.98 2.55
C MET A 99 7.59 6.76 1.28
N ALA A 100 7.69 7.68 0.32
CA ALA A 100 7.16 7.47 -1.02
C ALA A 100 8.14 6.61 -1.83
N SER A 101 7.62 5.56 -2.46
CA SER A 101 8.41 4.61 -3.24
C SER A 101 8.02 4.55 -4.72
N ALA A 102 6.92 5.19 -5.11
CA ALA A 102 6.59 5.42 -6.51
C ALA A 102 5.82 6.73 -6.69
N TYR A 103 5.98 7.33 -7.86
CA TYR A 103 5.35 8.59 -8.24
C TYR A 103 4.74 8.50 -9.63
N SER A 104 3.58 9.11 -9.85
CA SER A 104 3.03 9.37 -11.17
C SER A 104 3.96 10.34 -11.92
N VAL A 105 4.27 9.99 -13.17
CA VAL A 105 5.14 10.82 -14.02
C VAL A 105 4.41 12.07 -14.51
N GLU A 106 3.10 11.96 -14.70
CA GLU A 106 2.26 13.00 -15.28
C GLU A 106 2.01 14.17 -14.33
N ASP A 107 1.81 13.90 -13.04
CA ASP A 107 1.39 14.92 -12.06
C ASP A 107 2.14 14.86 -10.72
N GLY A 108 3.07 13.93 -10.57
CA GLY A 108 3.89 13.81 -9.36
C GLY A 108 3.17 13.28 -8.13
N LEU A 109 1.96 12.74 -8.28
CA LEU A 109 1.26 12.09 -7.18
C LEU A 109 2.05 10.89 -6.66
N ILE A 110 1.95 10.66 -5.37
CA ILE A 110 2.53 9.49 -4.73
C ILE A 110 1.65 8.27 -5.03
N GLU A 111 2.23 7.31 -5.68
CA GLU A 111 1.57 6.10 -6.13
C GLU A 111 1.95 4.86 -5.32
N ALA A 112 2.98 4.96 -4.47
CA ALA A 112 3.28 3.94 -3.47
C ALA A 112 3.91 4.56 -2.22
N LEU A 113 3.56 3.96 -1.08
CA LEU A 113 4.05 4.31 0.25
C LEU A 113 4.60 3.07 0.94
N GLU A 114 5.62 3.26 1.75
CA GLU A 114 6.14 2.22 2.62
C GLU A 114 6.49 2.76 4.01
N SER A 115 6.34 1.92 5.02
CA SER A 115 6.77 2.26 6.38
C SER A 115 8.19 1.77 6.63
N PRO A 116 9.13 2.68 6.96
CA PRO A 116 10.48 2.28 7.35
C PRO A 116 10.55 1.68 8.75
N SER A 117 9.56 1.96 9.61
CA SER A 117 9.52 1.54 11.03
C SER A 117 8.85 0.18 11.25
N HIS A 118 8.29 -0.44 10.19
CA HIS A 118 7.64 -1.74 10.26
C HIS A 118 8.37 -2.76 9.38
N GLY A 119 8.29 -4.02 9.77
CA GLY A 119 8.95 -5.12 9.06
C GLY A 119 8.52 -5.23 7.59
N TRP A 120 7.22 -5.17 7.33
CA TRP A 120 6.70 -5.20 5.95
C TRP A 120 5.32 -4.50 5.85
N VAL A 121 5.34 -3.23 5.52
CA VAL A 121 4.14 -2.41 5.26
C VAL A 121 4.36 -1.66 3.96
N VAL A 122 3.57 -1.99 2.95
CA VAL A 122 3.62 -1.42 1.60
C VAL A 122 2.22 -1.03 1.17
N GLY A 123 2.06 0.18 0.67
CA GLY A 123 0.83 0.67 0.05
C GLY A 123 1.06 0.99 -1.42
N VAL A 124 0.12 0.63 -2.28
CA VAL A 124 0.12 0.95 -3.72
C VAL A 124 -1.22 1.57 -4.11
N GLN A 125 -1.21 2.60 -4.97
CA GLN A 125 -2.42 3.31 -5.35
C GLN A 125 -3.16 2.62 -6.49
N TRP A 126 -2.44 1.91 -7.37
CA TRP A 126 -3.04 1.13 -8.45
C TRP A 126 -3.73 -0.13 -7.94
N HIS A 127 -4.56 -0.73 -8.79
CA HIS A 127 -5.26 -2.00 -8.51
C HIS A 127 -4.41 -3.18 -8.95
N ASN A 128 -3.57 -3.67 -8.05
CA ASN A 128 -2.65 -4.78 -8.31
C ASN A 128 -3.37 -6.12 -8.56
N GLU A 129 -4.61 -6.25 -8.08
CA GLU A 129 -5.45 -7.42 -8.26
C GLU A 129 -6.05 -7.54 -9.68
N ILE A 130 -5.95 -6.49 -10.50
CA ILE A 130 -6.36 -6.52 -11.91
C ILE A 130 -5.16 -6.93 -12.76
N GLU A 131 -4.79 -8.20 -12.71
CA GLU A 131 -3.57 -8.76 -13.30
C GLU A 131 -3.33 -8.42 -14.78
N LYS A 132 -4.41 -8.23 -15.54
CA LYS A 132 -4.34 -7.88 -16.98
C LYS A 132 -3.93 -6.42 -17.22
N GLU A 133 -4.01 -5.59 -16.20
CA GLU A 133 -3.77 -4.15 -16.28
C GLU A 133 -2.45 -3.71 -15.64
N VAL A 134 -1.69 -4.63 -15.10
CA VAL A 134 -0.37 -4.39 -14.49
C VAL A 134 0.68 -5.36 -15.05
N PRO A 135 1.97 -5.04 -14.95
CA PRO A 135 3.03 -5.98 -15.34
C PRO A 135 2.97 -7.28 -14.54
N LYS A 136 3.32 -8.40 -15.18
CA LYS A 136 3.24 -9.74 -14.57
C LYS A 136 4.01 -9.89 -13.26
N ASN A 137 5.19 -9.26 -13.16
CA ASN A 137 6.01 -9.28 -11.95
C ASN A 137 5.39 -8.54 -10.76
N PHE A 138 4.31 -7.79 -10.96
CA PHE A 138 3.58 -7.13 -9.87
C PHE A 138 2.82 -8.13 -8.99
N GLY A 139 2.57 -9.36 -9.47
CA GLY A 139 2.12 -10.48 -8.66
C GLY A 139 3.05 -10.80 -7.48
N ASN A 140 4.33 -10.42 -7.55
CA ASN A 140 5.31 -10.55 -6.47
C ASN A 140 4.89 -9.80 -5.19
N LEU A 141 4.02 -8.78 -5.27
CA LEU A 141 3.48 -8.11 -4.08
C LEU A 141 2.66 -9.08 -3.21
N PHE A 142 1.80 -9.88 -3.84
CA PHE A 142 1.00 -10.88 -3.12
C PHE A 142 1.87 -12.04 -2.62
N GLN A 143 2.82 -12.50 -3.45
CA GLN A 143 3.75 -13.56 -3.05
C GLN A 143 4.60 -13.11 -1.85
N SER A 144 5.13 -11.90 -1.88
CA SER A 144 5.91 -11.34 -0.76
C SER A 144 5.07 -11.17 0.50
N LEU A 145 3.80 -10.77 0.38
CA LEU A 145 2.88 -10.70 1.53
C LEU A 145 2.72 -12.08 2.19
N ILE A 146 2.51 -13.14 1.39
CA ILE A 146 2.35 -14.51 1.89
C ILE A 146 3.61 -14.95 2.65
N GLU A 147 4.79 -14.81 2.05
CA GLU A 147 6.08 -15.18 2.66
C GLU A 147 6.34 -14.44 3.99
N ARG A 148 5.98 -13.14 4.04
CA ARG A 148 6.10 -12.33 5.26
C ARG A 148 5.09 -12.74 6.32
N ALA A 149 3.87 -13.09 5.92
CA ALA A 149 2.85 -13.59 6.85
C ALA A 149 3.24 -14.94 7.48
N GLU A 150 3.79 -15.86 6.69
CA GLU A 150 4.33 -17.13 7.18
C GLU A 150 5.48 -16.90 8.19
N THR A 151 6.42 -16.03 7.84
CA THR A 151 7.53 -15.66 8.75
C THR A 151 7.02 -15.04 10.04
N TYR A 152 6.00 -14.18 9.96
CA TYR A 152 5.36 -13.57 11.12
C TYR A 152 4.69 -14.60 12.02
N ALA A 153 3.94 -15.56 11.45
CA ALA A 153 3.29 -16.64 12.18
C ALA A 153 4.30 -17.51 12.94
N GLN A 154 5.37 -17.93 12.26
CA GLN A 154 6.45 -18.72 12.86
C GLN A 154 7.13 -18.01 14.04
N ARG A 155 7.36 -16.68 13.94
CA ARG A 155 7.93 -15.89 15.04
C ARG A 155 7.00 -15.86 16.25
N LYS A 156 5.69 -15.77 16.02
CA LYS A 156 4.68 -15.79 17.10
C LYS A 156 4.63 -17.12 17.84
N GLU A 157 4.75 -18.23 17.13
CA GLU A 157 4.77 -19.56 17.70
C GLU A 157 6.07 -19.84 18.50
N ALA A 158 7.20 -19.26 18.05
CA ALA A 158 8.50 -19.44 18.71
C ALA A 158 8.67 -18.64 20.01
N ILE A 159 7.79 -17.66 20.29
CA ILE A 159 7.80 -16.91 21.57
C ILE A 159 6.99 -17.75 22.58
N PRO A 160 7.61 -18.37 23.63
CA PRO A 160 6.86 -19.05 24.66
C PRO A 160 5.82 -18.10 25.26
N GLN A 161 4.57 -18.54 25.34
CA GLN A 161 3.58 -17.82 26.13
C GLN A 161 4.10 -17.78 27.58
N GLN A 162 4.57 -16.62 28.02
CA GLN A 162 4.79 -16.35 29.43
C GLN A 162 3.40 -16.22 30.10
N SER A 163 2.72 -17.36 30.19
CA SER A 163 1.56 -17.51 31.04
C SER A 163 1.95 -18.43 32.18
N GLU A 164 1.68 -17.94 33.40
CA GLU A 164 1.76 -18.65 34.67
C GLU A 164 3.13 -18.64 35.37
N LEU A 165 3.59 -17.46 35.77
CA LEU A 165 4.17 -17.34 37.10
C LEU A 165 2.98 -17.29 38.08
N ALA A 166 2.68 -18.47 38.66
CA ALA A 166 1.79 -18.57 39.80
C ALA A 166 2.28 -17.63 40.93
N PRO A 167 1.39 -16.92 41.64
CA PRO A 167 1.79 -16.16 42.80
C PRO A 167 2.25 -17.13 43.90
N LEU A 168 3.44 -16.85 44.46
CA LEU A 168 3.88 -17.41 45.73
C LEU A 168 3.02 -16.87 46.85
#